data_048a015c800450ad947825d5d6daefac
#
_entry.id   048a015c800450ad947825d5d6daefac
#
_cell.length_a   1.000
_cell.length_b   1.000
_cell.length_c   1.000
_cell.angle_alpha   90.00
_cell.angle_beta   90.00
_cell.angle_gamma   90.00
#
_symmetry.space_group_name_H-M   'P 1'
#
loop_
_entity.id
_entity.type
_entity.pdbx_description
1 polymer ?
#
loop_
_entity_poly.entity_id
_entity_poly.type
_entity_poly.pdbx_seq_one_letter_code
_entity_poly.pdbx_strand_id
1 'polypeptide(L)'
;NGDKVKNETLKLALNGLSGNLQNEHNFCYSPEAVMKIRINGQLLLLMLAEKLTQVGCRIIQANTDGLFVLLKKDNYQQVNTICRNWEQLTKLTLEEERFEAMYQYAINDYIAVKEGYQKTKNPDLIKTKGMFITKVLLGKGLSAKIIPEAIIKYFVDGIPVEQTIKECKDIKKFLMSEKTGKQWHVEYMNEEQQRTNRFYASTNGGYLWKWKDTGHKEGEIITYTEPYVGEHKYKASARQYQNMLTASGVTLLNKFDDKPIEERKINYRYYLREALKIIEELQPRQLELF
;
A
#
# COMPACT_ATOMS: atom_id res chain seq x y z
N ASN A 1 -5.38 25.99 -19.29
CA ASN A 1 -4.11 25.75 -18.56
C ASN A 1 -4.26 26.34 -17.16
N GLY A 2 -4.92 25.57 -16.27
CA GLY A 2 -4.98 25.90 -14.86
C GLY A 2 -3.59 25.79 -14.24
N ASP A 3 -3.28 26.73 -13.36
CA ASP A 3 -2.06 26.70 -12.57
C ASP A 3 -2.07 25.44 -11.69
N LYS A 4 -1.27 24.43 -12.07
CA LYS A 4 -1.19 23.13 -11.39
C LYS A 4 -0.81 23.27 -9.92
N VAL A 5 0.08 24.22 -9.61
CA VAL A 5 0.52 24.51 -8.24
C VAL A 5 -0.63 25.07 -7.41
N LYS A 6 -1.40 25.97 -7.97
CA LYS A 6 -2.58 26.56 -7.33
C LYS A 6 -3.64 25.48 -7.05
N ASN A 7 -3.90 24.58 -8.01
CA ASN A 7 -4.85 23.49 -7.82
C ASN A 7 -4.41 22.53 -6.72
N GLU A 8 -3.13 22.15 -6.68
CA GLU A 8 -2.59 21.27 -5.64
C GLU A 8 -2.66 21.94 -4.26
N THR A 9 -2.36 23.24 -4.19
CA THR A 9 -2.44 24.01 -2.93
C THR A 9 -3.88 24.09 -2.43
N LEU A 10 -4.85 24.36 -3.32
CA LEU A 10 -6.26 24.39 -2.96
C LEU A 10 -6.79 23.01 -2.52
N LYS A 11 -6.40 21.95 -3.20
CA LYS A 11 -6.71 20.56 -2.76
C LYS A 11 -6.17 20.26 -1.37
N LEU A 12 -4.93 20.69 -1.09
CA LEU A 12 -4.32 20.50 0.23
C LEU A 12 -5.06 21.30 1.31
N ALA A 13 -5.46 22.53 1.03
CA ALA A 13 -6.22 23.37 1.94
C ALA A 13 -7.62 22.78 2.24
N LEU A 14 -8.33 22.28 1.23
CA LEU A 14 -9.65 21.66 1.40
C LEU A 14 -9.56 20.33 2.19
N ASN A 15 -8.55 19.49 1.90
CA ASN A 15 -8.31 18.27 2.67
C ASN A 15 -7.94 18.58 4.12
N GLY A 16 -7.14 19.66 4.33
CA GLY A 16 -6.80 20.17 5.65
C GLY A 16 -8.02 20.63 6.44
N LEU A 17 -8.99 21.26 5.78
CA LEU A 17 -10.25 21.68 6.42
C LEU A 17 -11.01 20.48 6.99
N SER A 18 -11.12 19.38 6.24
CA SER A 18 -11.75 18.14 6.72
C SER A 18 -11.05 17.59 7.96
N GLY A 19 -9.70 17.65 8.01
CA GLY A 19 -8.91 17.30 9.19
C GLY A 19 -9.16 18.22 10.38
N ASN A 20 -9.23 19.53 10.13
CA ASN A 20 -9.48 20.54 11.14
C ASN A 20 -10.87 20.40 11.78
N LEU A 21 -11.88 20.05 11.00
CA LEU A 21 -13.24 19.78 11.49
C LEU A 21 -13.31 18.57 12.43
N GLN A 22 -12.33 17.67 12.36
CA GLN A 22 -12.24 16.47 13.24
C GLN A 22 -11.35 16.67 14.48
N ASN A 23 -10.53 17.72 14.48
CA ASN A 23 -9.57 17.97 15.55
C ASN A 23 -10.23 18.79 16.66
N GLU A 24 -10.42 18.20 17.85
CA GLU A 24 -11.02 18.84 19.03
C GLU A 24 -10.28 20.09 19.51
N HIS A 25 -9.00 20.24 19.17
CA HIS A 25 -8.20 21.41 19.50
C HIS A 25 -8.27 22.53 18.46
N ASN A 26 -9.07 22.35 17.38
CA ASN A 26 -9.18 23.34 16.31
C ASN A 26 -10.47 24.19 16.49
N PHE A 27 -10.37 25.48 16.19
CA PHE A 27 -11.52 26.40 16.26
C PHE A 27 -12.67 26.03 15.32
N CYS A 28 -12.38 25.27 14.24
CA CYS A 28 -13.39 24.78 13.30
C CYS A 28 -13.98 23.41 13.72
N TYR A 29 -13.67 22.89 14.89
CA TYR A 29 -14.13 21.58 15.32
C TYR A 29 -15.65 21.41 15.22
N SER A 30 -16.08 20.47 14.37
CA SER A 30 -17.49 20.16 14.15
C SER A 30 -17.66 18.72 13.66
N PRO A 31 -17.69 17.74 14.57
CA PRO A 31 -17.84 16.33 14.20
C PRO A 31 -19.18 16.07 13.49
N GLU A 32 -20.22 16.82 13.80
CA GLU A 32 -21.51 16.73 13.13
C GLU A 32 -21.41 17.13 11.65
N ALA A 33 -20.70 18.23 11.33
CA ALA A 33 -20.47 18.66 9.95
C ALA A 33 -19.69 17.60 9.16
N VAL A 34 -18.66 17.00 9.76
CA VAL A 34 -17.89 15.90 9.16
C VAL A 34 -18.77 14.71 8.84
N MET A 35 -19.60 14.30 9.79
CA MET A 35 -20.53 13.16 9.62
C MET A 35 -21.55 13.46 8.50
N LYS A 36 -22.12 14.65 8.47
CA LYS A 36 -23.05 15.07 7.40
C LYS A 36 -22.38 15.02 6.03
N ILE A 37 -21.17 15.56 5.88
CA ILE A 37 -20.42 15.55 4.62
C ILE A 37 -20.16 14.11 4.16
N ARG A 38 -19.70 13.24 5.06
CA ARG A 38 -19.37 11.84 4.74
C ARG A 38 -20.59 11.02 4.36
N ILE A 39 -21.67 11.10 5.15
CA ILE A 39 -22.90 10.35 4.90
C ILE A 39 -23.55 10.81 3.60
N ASN A 40 -23.65 12.13 3.37
CA ASN A 40 -24.23 12.65 2.14
C ASN A 40 -23.40 12.22 0.92
N GLY A 41 -22.06 12.30 0.99
CA GLY A 41 -21.20 11.83 -0.10
C GLY A 41 -21.42 10.34 -0.42
N GLN A 42 -21.51 9.50 0.61
CA GLN A 42 -21.77 8.06 0.45
C GLN A 42 -23.16 7.79 -0.16
N LEU A 43 -24.20 8.48 0.30
CA LEU A 43 -25.56 8.33 -0.22
C LEU A 43 -25.68 8.79 -1.68
N LEU A 44 -25.00 9.87 -2.05
CA LEU A 44 -24.97 10.35 -3.44
C LEU A 44 -24.28 9.33 -4.36
N LEU A 45 -23.16 8.76 -3.95
CA LEU A 45 -22.47 7.71 -4.70
C LEU A 45 -23.29 6.42 -4.77
N LEU A 46 -23.96 6.04 -3.68
CA LEU A 46 -24.86 4.88 -3.66
C LEU A 46 -26.00 5.04 -4.67
N MET A 47 -26.64 6.22 -4.69
CA MET A 47 -27.69 6.54 -5.66
C MET A 47 -27.20 6.39 -7.12
N LEU A 48 -25.96 6.82 -7.41
CA LEU A 48 -25.36 6.62 -8.73
C LEU A 48 -25.12 5.14 -9.02
N ALA A 49 -24.53 4.42 -8.05
CA ALA A 49 -24.23 2.98 -8.18
C ALA A 49 -25.50 2.16 -8.45
N GLU A 50 -26.60 2.41 -7.75
CA GLU A 50 -27.90 1.76 -7.96
C GLU A 50 -28.42 1.98 -9.38
N LYS A 51 -28.41 3.22 -9.87
CA LYS A 51 -28.85 3.53 -11.24
C LYS A 51 -27.99 2.86 -12.30
N LEU A 52 -26.66 2.81 -12.09
CA LEU A 52 -25.75 2.13 -13.01
C LEU A 52 -25.98 0.62 -13.01
N THR A 53 -26.23 0.03 -11.85
CA THR A 53 -26.52 -1.42 -11.72
C THR A 53 -27.83 -1.80 -12.42
N GLN A 54 -28.87 -0.95 -12.35
CA GLN A 54 -30.14 -1.18 -13.01
C GLN A 54 -30.02 -1.27 -14.54
N VAL A 55 -29.02 -0.64 -15.14
CA VAL A 55 -28.75 -0.72 -16.59
C VAL A 55 -27.68 -1.75 -16.95
N GLY A 56 -27.42 -2.69 -16.05
CA GLY A 56 -26.54 -3.83 -16.29
C GLY A 56 -25.03 -3.55 -16.11
N CYS A 57 -24.68 -2.45 -15.46
CA CYS A 57 -23.28 -2.22 -15.07
C CYS A 57 -22.93 -3.04 -13.83
N ARG A 58 -21.67 -3.48 -13.75
CA ARG A 58 -21.11 -4.09 -12.55
C ARG A 58 -20.21 -3.10 -11.82
N ILE A 59 -20.55 -2.81 -10.58
CA ILE A 59 -19.68 -2.00 -9.71
C ILE A 59 -18.55 -2.90 -9.23
N ILE A 60 -17.32 -2.57 -9.62
CA ILE A 60 -16.12 -3.30 -9.23
C ILE A 60 -15.64 -2.81 -7.86
N GLN A 61 -15.68 -1.48 -7.66
CA GLN A 61 -15.24 -0.85 -6.44
C GLN A 61 -16.02 0.44 -6.21
N ALA A 62 -16.35 0.72 -4.96
CA ALA A 62 -16.83 2.00 -4.50
C ALA A 62 -15.93 2.48 -3.35
N ASN A 63 -15.50 3.73 -3.39
CA ASN A 63 -14.80 4.39 -2.30
C ASN A 63 -15.46 5.74 -1.98
N THR A 64 -14.84 6.55 -1.12
CA THR A 64 -15.40 7.85 -0.73
C THR A 64 -15.63 8.83 -1.88
N ASP A 65 -14.85 8.70 -2.97
CA ASP A 65 -14.72 9.74 -3.99
C ASP A 65 -15.16 9.26 -5.38
N GLY A 66 -15.44 7.98 -5.57
CA GLY A 66 -15.78 7.48 -6.88
C GLY A 66 -16.12 6.00 -6.96
N LEU A 67 -16.51 5.60 -8.16
CA LEU A 67 -16.88 4.24 -8.52
C LEU A 67 -15.99 3.72 -9.64
N PHE A 68 -15.52 2.47 -9.53
CA PHE A 68 -15.00 1.73 -10.67
C PHE A 68 -16.12 0.85 -11.21
N VAL A 69 -16.45 1.04 -12.48
CA VAL A 69 -17.61 0.45 -13.11
C VAL A 69 -17.18 -0.34 -14.34
N LEU A 70 -17.57 -1.62 -14.40
CA LEU A 70 -17.46 -2.43 -15.60
C LEU A 70 -18.77 -2.35 -16.37
N LEU A 71 -18.70 -1.94 -17.63
CA LEU A 71 -19.85 -1.81 -18.50
C LEU A 71 -19.59 -2.40 -19.89
N LYS A 72 -20.65 -2.84 -20.58
CA LYS A 72 -20.59 -3.19 -21.99
C LYS A 72 -20.50 -1.93 -22.84
N LYS A 73 -19.74 -1.97 -23.93
CA LYS A 73 -19.58 -0.80 -24.83
C LYS A 73 -20.92 -0.23 -25.32
N ASP A 74 -21.88 -1.09 -25.59
CA ASP A 74 -23.21 -0.69 -26.07
C ASP A 74 -24.01 0.09 -25.03
N ASN A 75 -23.72 -0.06 -23.74
CA ASN A 75 -24.42 0.64 -22.67
C ASN A 75 -23.82 2.02 -22.37
N TYR A 76 -22.73 2.41 -23.04
CA TYR A 76 -22.00 3.64 -22.71
C TYR A 76 -22.87 4.91 -22.78
N GLN A 77 -23.70 5.04 -23.83
CA GLN A 77 -24.59 6.21 -23.98
C GLN A 77 -25.60 6.32 -22.83
N GLN A 78 -26.18 5.20 -22.42
CA GLN A 78 -27.13 5.16 -21.31
C GLN A 78 -26.44 5.51 -19.99
N VAL A 79 -25.25 4.97 -19.74
CA VAL A 79 -24.44 5.29 -18.58
C VAL A 79 -24.09 6.77 -18.52
N ASN A 80 -23.66 7.36 -19.66
CA ASN A 80 -23.36 8.77 -19.75
C ASN A 80 -24.59 9.65 -19.42
N THR A 81 -25.77 9.28 -19.93
CA THR A 81 -27.01 9.99 -19.59
C THR A 81 -27.33 9.95 -18.10
N ILE A 82 -27.14 8.78 -17.46
CA ILE A 82 -27.32 8.62 -16.01
C ILE A 82 -26.36 9.53 -15.24
N CYS A 83 -25.07 9.55 -15.64
CA CYS A 83 -24.06 10.39 -15.01
C CYS A 83 -24.41 11.88 -15.14
N ARG A 84 -24.81 12.36 -16.32
CA ARG A 84 -25.21 13.75 -16.53
C ARG A 84 -26.45 14.14 -15.72
N ASN A 85 -27.45 13.28 -15.64
CA ASN A 85 -28.64 13.51 -14.81
C ASN A 85 -28.26 13.58 -13.32
N TRP A 86 -27.33 12.74 -12.88
CA TRP A 86 -26.83 12.75 -11.50
C TRP A 86 -26.08 14.06 -11.21
N GLU A 87 -25.23 14.55 -12.13
CA GLU A 87 -24.54 15.85 -12.00
C GLU A 87 -25.51 17.02 -11.90
N GLN A 88 -26.55 17.00 -12.74
CA GLN A 88 -27.58 18.04 -12.70
C GLN A 88 -28.35 18.06 -11.37
N LEU A 89 -28.64 16.89 -10.82
CA LEU A 89 -29.36 16.75 -9.58
C LEU A 89 -28.52 17.16 -8.37
N THR A 90 -27.27 16.73 -8.33
CA THR A 90 -26.37 16.88 -7.15
C THR A 90 -25.58 18.19 -7.18
N LYS A 91 -25.46 18.82 -8.34
CA LYS A 91 -24.57 19.97 -8.61
C LYS A 91 -23.09 19.65 -8.42
N LEU A 92 -22.74 18.36 -8.40
CA LEU A 92 -21.35 17.88 -8.39
C LEU A 92 -20.96 17.49 -9.81
N THR A 93 -19.65 17.53 -10.10
CA THR A 93 -19.10 17.14 -11.40
C THR A 93 -18.39 15.80 -11.27
N LEU A 94 -18.63 14.88 -12.20
CA LEU A 94 -17.96 13.61 -12.33
C LEU A 94 -16.79 13.74 -13.31
N GLU A 95 -15.61 13.24 -12.89
CA GLU A 95 -14.48 13.05 -13.80
C GLU A 95 -14.50 11.59 -14.29
N GLU A 96 -14.47 11.38 -15.60
CA GLU A 96 -14.38 10.06 -16.20
C GLU A 96 -12.94 9.71 -16.52
N GLU A 97 -12.47 8.58 -16.00
CA GLU A 97 -11.22 7.93 -16.42
C GLU A 97 -11.53 6.58 -17.01
N ARG A 98 -10.95 6.26 -18.18
CA ARG A 98 -11.11 4.97 -18.84
C ARG A 98 -9.90 4.08 -18.63
N PHE A 99 -10.19 2.81 -18.31
CA PHE A 99 -9.18 1.80 -18.06
C PHE A 99 -9.39 0.60 -18.97
N GLU A 100 -8.32 0.03 -19.48
CA GLU A 100 -8.34 -1.21 -20.26
C GLU A 100 -8.07 -2.45 -19.39
N ALA A 101 -7.46 -2.27 -18.21
CA ALA A 101 -7.26 -3.34 -17.24
C ALA A 101 -7.18 -2.79 -15.80
N MET A 102 -7.58 -3.62 -14.84
CA MET A 102 -7.45 -3.34 -13.41
C MET A 102 -7.08 -4.62 -12.66
N TYR A 103 -6.03 -4.53 -11.84
CA TYR A 103 -5.58 -5.60 -10.95
C TYR A 103 -5.71 -5.08 -9.52
N GLN A 104 -6.65 -5.62 -8.77
CA GLN A 104 -7.03 -5.12 -7.46
C GLN A 104 -6.69 -6.15 -6.38
N TYR A 105 -5.81 -5.75 -5.45
CA TYR A 105 -5.51 -6.50 -4.23
C TYR A 105 -6.46 -6.10 -3.09
N ALA A 106 -6.64 -4.79 -2.91
CA ALA A 106 -7.59 -4.20 -1.96
C ALA A 106 -8.12 -2.87 -2.50
N ILE A 107 -9.09 -2.25 -1.82
CA ILE A 107 -9.70 -0.97 -2.23
C ILE A 107 -8.65 0.13 -2.44
N ASN A 108 -7.57 0.14 -1.62
CA ASN A 108 -6.49 1.12 -1.72
C ASN A 108 -5.17 0.53 -2.25
N ASP A 109 -5.18 -0.71 -2.73
CA ASP A 109 -4.01 -1.41 -3.26
C ASP A 109 -4.36 -1.99 -4.63
N TYR A 110 -4.07 -1.25 -5.69
CA TYR A 110 -4.41 -1.65 -7.06
C TYR A 110 -3.46 -1.09 -8.12
N ILE A 111 -3.47 -1.74 -9.27
CA ILE A 111 -2.87 -1.32 -10.52
C ILE A 111 -4.00 -1.11 -11.53
N ALA A 112 -4.15 0.08 -12.10
CA ALA A 112 -5.13 0.38 -13.12
C ALA A 112 -4.44 0.91 -14.37
N VAL A 113 -4.69 0.28 -15.52
CA VAL A 113 -4.07 0.58 -16.80
C VAL A 113 -5.05 1.42 -17.59
N LYS A 114 -4.72 2.69 -17.85
CA LYS A 114 -5.56 3.61 -18.62
C LYS A 114 -5.59 3.22 -20.10
N GLU A 115 -6.70 3.54 -20.74
CA GLU A 115 -6.88 3.34 -22.18
C GLU A 115 -5.73 3.96 -22.98
N GLY A 116 -5.20 3.18 -23.95
CA GLY A 116 -4.10 3.59 -24.83
C GLY A 116 -2.70 3.20 -24.33
N TYR A 117 -2.56 2.62 -23.15
CA TYR A 117 -1.25 2.16 -22.66
C TYR A 117 -0.61 1.14 -23.62
N GLN A 118 -1.38 0.13 -24.04
CA GLN A 118 -0.81 -0.94 -24.88
C GLN A 118 -0.26 -0.43 -26.22
N LYS A 119 -0.79 0.70 -26.72
CA LYS A 119 -0.32 1.33 -27.95
C LYS A 119 0.91 2.22 -27.74
N THR A 120 0.94 2.96 -26.63
CA THR A 120 1.96 4.00 -26.41
C THR A 120 3.08 3.58 -25.48
N LYS A 121 2.81 2.59 -24.63
CA LYS A 121 3.70 2.15 -23.52
C LYS A 121 4.15 3.32 -22.63
N ASN A 122 3.30 4.36 -22.52
CA ASN A 122 3.57 5.52 -21.66
C ASN A 122 3.33 5.15 -20.19
N PRO A 123 4.36 5.19 -19.32
CA PRO A 123 4.22 4.85 -17.90
C PRO A 123 3.20 5.72 -17.13
N ASP A 124 2.94 6.95 -17.59
CA ASP A 124 1.97 7.86 -16.97
C ASP A 124 0.52 7.37 -17.10
N LEU A 125 0.28 6.38 -17.98
CA LEU A 125 -1.01 5.72 -18.14
C LEU A 125 -1.22 4.54 -17.17
N ILE A 126 -0.23 4.21 -16.35
CA ILE A 126 -0.36 3.24 -15.27
C ILE A 126 -0.62 3.98 -13.95
N LYS A 127 -1.83 3.83 -13.42
CA LYS A 127 -2.22 4.38 -12.12
C LYS A 127 -2.03 3.31 -11.06
N THR A 128 -1.18 3.59 -10.07
CA THR A 128 -0.92 2.66 -8.95
C THR A 128 -1.33 3.30 -7.64
N LYS A 129 -1.83 2.49 -6.71
CA LYS A 129 -2.20 2.93 -5.36
C LYS A 129 -1.69 1.96 -4.31
N GLY A 130 -1.42 2.50 -3.11
CA GLY A 130 -1.01 1.73 -1.94
C GLY A 130 0.32 1.02 -2.11
N MET A 131 0.34 -0.28 -1.90
CA MET A 131 1.54 -1.11 -1.99
C MET A 131 2.18 -1.13 -3.39
N PHE A 132 1.43 -0.80 -4.45
CA PHE A 132 1.94 -0.77 -5.82
C PHE A 132 2.59 0.55 -6.24
N ILE A 133 2.75 1.51 -5.33
CA ILE A 133 3.50 2.74 -5.60
C ILE A 133 4.99 2.41 -5.69
N THR A 134 5.56 2.62 -6.88
CA THR A 134 6.98 2.31 -7.19
C THR A 134 7.95 3.44 -6.85
N LYS A 135 7.45 4.67 -6.65
CA LYS A 135 8.30 5.82 -6.33
C LYS A 135 9.10 5.57 -5.05
N VAL A 136 10.43 5.63 -5.18
CA VAL A 136 11.34 5.51 -4.03
C VAL A 136 11.33 6.82 -3.25
N LEU A 137 10.72 6.80 -2.06
CA LEU A 137 10.80 7.89 -1.11
C LEU A 137 11.70 7.42 0.04
N LEU A 138 12.87 8.01 0.15
CA LEU A 138 13.84 7.69 1.21
C LEU A 138 13.35 8.24 2.55
N GLY A 139 12.38 7.56 3.14
CA GLY A 139 11.75 7.92 4.41
C GLY A 139 11.79 6.80 5.45
N LYS A 140 10.99 6.95 6.48
CA LYS A 140 10.74 5.93 7.50
C LYS A 140 9.72 4.92 6.95
N GLY A 141 9.97 3.61 7.18
CA GLY A 141 9.05 2.57 6.72
C GLY A 141 9.08 2.36 5.19
N LEU A 142 10.27 2.36 4.60
CA LEU A 142 10.44 2.06 3.19
C LEU A 142 10.25 0.56 2.93
N SER A 143 9.39 0.22 1.98
CA SER A 143 9.26 -1.12 1.40
C SER A 143 10.07 -1.23 0.10
N ALA A 144 10.58 -2.42 -0.20
CA ALA A 144 11.37 -2.68 -1.40
C ALA A 144 10.54 -2.43 -2.67
N LYS A 145 10.90 -1.40 -3.44
CA LYS A 145 10.14 -0.96 -4.62
C LYS A 145 10.33 -1.84 -5.85
N ILE A 146 11.32 -2.72 -5.83
CA ILE A 146 11.50 -3.74 -6.86
C ILE A 146 10.34 -4.73 -6.91
N ILE A 147 9.69 -5.01 -5.75
CA ILE A 147 8.56 -5.93 -5.66
C ILE A 147 7.36 -5.39 -6.46
N PRO A 148 6.78 -4.22 -6.13
CA PRO A 148 5.67 -3.69 -6.90
C PRO A 148 6.02 -3.42 -8.36
N GLU A 149 7.26 -3.01 -8.69
CA GLU A 149 7.69 -2.82 -10.08
C GLU A 149 7.64 -4.13 -10.86
N ALA A 150 8.13 -5.23 -10.29
CA ALA A 150 8.11 -6.53 -10.94
C ALA A 150 6.67 -7.06 -11.13
N ILE A 151 5.78 -6.83 -10.15
CA ILE A 151 4.36 -7.20 -10.25
C ILE A 151 3.66 -6.41 -11.36
N ILE A 152 3.89 -5.09 -11.43
CA ILE A 152 3.31 -4.24 -12.48
C ILE A 152 3.75 -4.73 -13.85
N LYS A 153 5.04 -4.93 -14.07
CA LYS A 153 5.58 -5.40 -15.37
C LYS A 153 5.05 -6.79 -15.74
N TYR A 154 4.86 -7.66 -14.75
CA TYR A 154 4.28 -8.97 -14.97
C TYR A 154 2.83 -8.90 -15.48
N PHE A 155 1.96 -8.17 -14.81
CA PHE A 155 0.56 -8.08 -15.21
C PHE A 155 0.32 -7.21 -16.44
N VAL A 156 1.08 -6.13 -16.59
CA VAL A 156 0.82 -5.11 -17.61
C VAL A 156 1.55 -5.42 -18.92
N ASP A 157 2.78 -5.93 -18.83
CA ASP A 157 3.66 -6.15 -19.97
C ASP A 157 4.02 -7.62 -20.22
N GLY A 158 3.59 -8.53 -19.33
CA GLY A 158 3.91 -9.96 -19.42
C GLY A 158 5.39 -10.29 -19.17
N ILE A 159 6.14 -9.36 -18.54
CA ILE A 159 7.56 -9.57 -18.25
C ILE A 159 7.71 -10.47 -17.02
N PRO A 160 8.49 -11.55 -17.08
CA PRO A 160 8.70 -12.41 -15.91
C PRO A 160 9.25 -11.64 -14.71
N VAL A 161 8.68 -11.92 -13.51
CA VAL A 161 9.08 -11.28 -12.26
C VAL A 161 10.58 -11.42 -12.01
N GLU A 162 11.10 -12.61 -12.22
CA GLU A 162 12.52 -12.92 -12.05
C GLU A 162 13.44 -12.07 -12.93
N GLN A 163 13.03 -11.84 -14.17
CA GLN A 163 13.75 -10.99 -15.11
C GLN A 163 13.83 -9.56 -14.58
N THR A 164 12.70 -8.96 -14.22
CA THR A 164 12.68 -7.59 -13.69
C THR A 164 13.57 -7.44 -12.45
N ILE A 165 13.52 -8.41 -11.53
CA ILE A 165 14.30 -8.36 -10.29
C ILE A 165 15.81 -8.51 -10.57
N LYS A 166 16.21 -9.46 -11.43
CA LYS A 166 17.63 -9.71 -11.71
C LYS A 166 18.30 -8.63 -12.59
N GLU A 167 17.54 -8.03 -13.49
CA GLU A 167 18.04 -6.98 -14.39
C GLU A 167 18.11 -5.59 -13.74
N CYS A 168 17.47 -5.41 -12.58
CA CYS A 168 17.45 -4.13 -11.88
C CYS A 168 18.84 -3.76 -11.35
N LYS A 169 19.36 -2.60 -11.76
CA LYS A 169 20.69 -2.08 -11.37
C LYS A 169 20.63 -1.03 -10.27
N ASP A 170 19.45 -0.64 -9.84
CA ASP A 170 19.28 0.39 -8.81
C ASP A 170 19.07 -0.25 -7.42
N ILE A 171 20.12 -0.20 -6.58
CA ILE A 171 20.06 -0.71 -5.19
C ILE A 171 18.96 -0.07 -4.36
N LYS A 172 18.56 1.18 -4.66
CA LYS A 172 17.52 1.88 -3.89
C LYS A 172 16.16 1.19 -3.98
N LYS A 173 15.91 0.46 -5.06
CA LYS A 173 14.67 -0.31 -5.24
C LYS A 173 14.60 -1.56 -4.35
N PHE A 174 15.73 -2.08 -3.90
CA PHE A 174 15.83 -3.24 -3.02
C PHE A 174 15.79 -2.85 -1.53
N LEU A 175 15.91 -1.56 -1.22
CA LEU A 175 15.99 -1.10 0.15
C LEU A 175 14.65 -1.19 0.87
N MET A 176 14.75 -1.61 2.10
CA MET A 176 13.72 -1.54 3.14
C MET A 176 14.21 -0.65 4.27
N SER A 177 13.31 -0.05 5.01
CA SER A 177 13.67 0.64 6.24
C SER A 177 12.61 0.45 7.31
N GLU A 178 13.07 0.29 8.53
CA GLU A 178 12.22 0.23 9.70
C GLU A 178 12.70 1.24 10.74
N LYS A 179 11.74 1.90 11.39
CA LYS A 179 11.97 2.73 12.56
C LYS A 179 11.36 2.07 13.76
N THR A 180 12.18 1.70 14.73
CA THR A 180 11.73 1.15 15.99
C THR A 180 11.21 2.21 16.97
N GLY A 181 10.30 1.81 17.87
CA GLY A 181 9.83 2.65 18.97
C GLY A 181 10.95 3.01 19.95
N LYS A 182 10.70 4.00 20.82
CA LYS A 182 11.72 4.50 21.78
C LYS A 182 12.20 3.45 22.78
N GLN A 183 11.34 2.50 23.13
CA GLN A 183 11.61 1.41 24.07
C GLN A 183 12.42 0.25 23.48
N TRP A 184 12.69 0.26 22.18
CA TRP A 184 13.42 -0.79 21.50
C TRP A 184 14.86 -0.39 21.22
N HIS A 185 15.78 -1.30 21.50
CA HIS A 185 17.17 -1.29 21.04
C HIS A 185 17.27 -2.07 19.74
N VAL A 186 18.17 -1.69 18.87
CA VAL A 186 18.42 -2.40 17.59
C VAL A 186 19.85 -2.90 17.60
N GLU A 187 20.05 -4.15 17.18
CA GLU A 187 21.34 -4.82 17.16
C GLU A 187 21.57 -5.53 15.82
N TYR A 188 22.77 -5.38 15.29
CA TYR A 188 23.22 -6.05 14.09
C TYR A 188 24.66 -6.53 14.26
N MET A 189 24.92 -7.83 14.10
CA MET A 189 26.24 -8.45 14.29
C MET A 189 26.89 -8.09 15.64
N ASN A 190 26.12 -8.14 16.73
CA ASN A 190 26.49 -7.80 18.10
C ASN A 190 26.87 -6.32 18.32
N GLU A 191 26.52 -5.44 17.37
CA GLU A 191 26.73 -4.00 17.52
C GLU A 191 25.39 -3.28 17.62
N GLU A 192 25.26 -2.35 18.56
CA GLU A 192 24.08 -1.51 18.71
C GLU A 192 23.94 -0.57 17.52
N GLN A 193 22.74 -0.46 16.99
CA GLN A 193 22.41 0.33 15.82
C GLN A 193 21.46 1.48 16.18
N GLN A 194 21.39 2.47 15.30
CA GLN A 194 20.41 3.54 15.38
C GLN A 194 18.97 2.97 15.26
N ARG A 195 17.96 3.72 15.73
CA ARG A 195 16.55 3.27 15.69
C ARG A 195 15.92 3.20 14.29
N THR A 196 16.48 3.90 13.32
CA THR A 196 15.99 3.85 11.93
C THR A 196 17.10 3.28 11.07
N ASN A 197 16.91 2.07 10.57
CA ASN A 197 17.89 1.40 9.73
C ASN A 197 17.34 1.16 8.34
N ARG A 198 18.20 1.36 7.32
CA ARG A 198 17.97 0.94 5.94
C ARG A 198 18.79 -0.29 5.67
N PHE A 199 18.18 -1.26 5.03
CA PHE A 199 18.80 -2.54 4.73
C PHE A 199 18.19 -3.16 3.47
N TYR A 200 18.89 -4.14 2.93
CA TYR A 200 18.38 -5.01 1.87
C TYR A 200 18.61 -6.48 2.23
N ALA A 201 17.77 -7.37 1.72
CA ALA A 201 17.95 -8.81 1.90
C ALA A 201 19.20 -9.28 1.16
N SER A 202 20.10 -9.97 1.86
CA SER A 202 21.38 -10.43 1.30
C SER A 202 21.68 -11.88 1.66
N THR A 203 22.50 -12.54 0.83
CA THR A 203 22.87 -13.95 1.03
C THR A 203 24.02 -14.14 2.02
N ASN A 204 24.78 -13.08 2.29
CA ASN A 204 25.91 -13.08 3.21
C ASN A 204 25.77 -12.10 4.37
N GLY A 205 24.57 -11.55 4.56
CA GLY A 205 24.27 -10.60 5.65
C GLY A 205 23.95 -11.29 6.97
N GLY A 206 23.94 -10.47 8.02
CA GLY A 206 23.52 -10.88 9.35
C GLY A 206 22.02 -10.74 9.58
N TYR A 207 21.59 -11.04 10.79
CA TYR A 207 20.22 -10.76 11.23
C TYR A 207 20.18 -9.43 11.96
N LEU A 208 19.13 -8.65 11.67
CA LEU A 208 18.82 -7.39 12.33
C LEU A 208 17.79 -7.66 13.42
N TRP A 209 18.20 -7.52 14.67
CA TRP A 209 17.37 -7.77 15.83
C TRP A 209 16.90 -6.46 16.46
N LYS A 210 15.72 -6.47 17.02
CA LYS A 210 15.29 -5.48 18.00
C LYS A 210 14.92 -6.17 19.30
N TRP A 211 15.25 -5.54 20.42
CA TRP A 211 14.91 -6.05 21.73
C TRP A 211 14.48 -4.91 22.67
N LYS A 212 13.72 -5.25 23.68
CA LYS A 212 13.32 -4.35 24.75
C LYS A 212 13.31 -5.10 26.09
N ASP A 213 13.49 -4.36 27.17
CA ASP A 213 13.28 -4.90 28.50
C ASP A 213 11.79 -5.21 28.72
N THR A 214 11.52 -6.32 29.35
CA THR A 214 10.16 -6.77 29.68
C THR A 214 9.69 -6.27 31.02
N GLY A 215 10.58 -5.77 31.86
CA GLY A 215 10.32 -5.42 33.26
C GLY A 215 10.38 -6.61 34.21
N HIS A 216 10.63 -7.81 33.70
CA HIS A 216 10.74 -9.04 34.50
C HIS A 216 12.21 -9.44 34.69
N LYS A 217 12.49 -10.23 35.73
CA LYS A 217 13.79 -10.88 35.91
C LYS A 217 13.86 -12.13 35.03
N GLU A 218 15.05 -12.47 34.57
CA GLU A 218 15.26 -13.72 33.83
C GLU A 218 14.84 -14.92 34.67
N GLY A 219 13.99 -15.77 34.12
CA GLY A 219 13.46 -16.95 34.80
C GLY A 219 12.39 -16.70 35.86
N GLU A 220 11.90 -15.47 36.01
CA GLU A 220 10.77 -15.14 36.89
C GLU A 220 9.52 -15.92 36.44
N ILE A 221 8.81 -16.53 37.41
CA ILE A 221 7.57 -17.26 37.13
C ILE A 221 6.41 -16.29 37.13
N ILE A 222 5.81 -16.09 35.96
CA ILE A 222 4.62 -15.29 35.78
C ILE A 222 3.41 -16.18 35.72
N THR A 223 2.41 -15.85 36.54
CA THR A 223 1.10 -16.52 36.53
C THR A 223 0.07 -15.60 35.89
N TYR A 224 -0.73 -16.14 34.96
CA TYR A 224 -1.87 -15.43 34.39
C TYR A 224 -3.07 -16.39 34.28
N THR A 225 -4.27 -15.83 34.32
CA THR A 225 -5.52 -16.61 34.24
C THR A 225 -6.21 -16.28 32.92
N GLU A 226 -6.48 -17.27 32.12
CA GLU A 226 -7.33 -17.13 30.92
C GLU A 226 -8.78 -17.46 31.28
N PRO A 227 -9.75 -16.61 30.88
CA PRO A 227 -11.17 -16.92 31.05
C PRO A 227 -11.50 -18.28 30.41
N TYR A 228 -12.15 -19.17 31.17
CA TYR A 228 -12.60 -20.52 30.78
C TYR A 228 -11.50 -21.59 30.60
N VAL A 229 -10.21 -21.25 30.71
CA VAL A 229 -9.10 -22.19 30.51
C VAL A 229 -8.35 -22.46 31.83
N GLY A 230 -8.21 -21.46 32.68
CA GLY A 230 -7.61 -21.58 33.99
C GLY A 230 -6.29 -20.83 34.17
N GLU A 231 -5.54 -21.23 35.20
CA GLU A 231 -4.27 -20.61 35.57
C GLU A 231 -3.10 -21.22 34.77
N HIS A 232 -2.29 -20.37 34.18
CA HIS A 232 -1.10 -20.72 33.44
C HIS A 232 0.13 -20.08 34.06
N LYS A 233 1.27 -20.80 34.00
CA LYS A 233 2.57 -20.31 34.47
C LYS A 233 3.62 -20.42 33.36
N TYR A 234 4.39 -19.36 33.18
CA TYR A 234 5.54 -19.38 32.28
C TYR A 234 6.75 -18.70 32.92
N LYS A 235 7.95 -19.07 32.44
CA LYS A 235 9.19 -18.39 32.82
C LYS A 235 9.35 -17.15 31.97
N ALA A 236 9.41 -15.97 32.59
CA ALA A 236 9.65 -14.72 31.91
C ALA A 236 11.13 -14.61 31.47
N SER A 237 11.34 -13.92 30.39
CA SER A 237 12.65 -13.47 29.94
C SER A 237 12.81 -11.99 30.27
N ALA A 238 13.98 -11.58 30.75
CA ALA A 238 14.28 -10.19 31.04
C ALA A 238 14.21 -9.29 29.77
N ARG A 239 14.46 -9.90 28.60
CA ARG A 239 14.43 -9.21 27.31
C ARG A 239 13.54 -9.93 26.32
N GLN A 240 12.78 -9.17 25.55
CA GLN A 240 12.03 -9.66 24.41
C GLN A 240 12.77 -9.34 23.12
N TYR A 241 13.14 -10.35 22.35
CA TYR A 241 13.81 -10.22 21.05
C TYR A 241 12.84 -10.43 19.90
N GLN A 242 13.03 -9.66 18.83
CA GLN A 242 12.32 -9.83 17.57
C GLN A 242 13.26 -9.59 16.38
N ASN A 243 13.30 -10.54 15.44
CA ASN A 243 14.02 -10.36 14.18
C ASN A 243 13.23 -9.41 13.27
N MET A 244 13.88 -8.39 12.71
CA MET A 244 13.24 -7.40 11.85
C MET A 244 12.95 -7.94 10.44
N LEU A 245 13.72 -8.95 9.98
CA LEU A 245 13.45 -9.66 8.72
C LEU A 245 13.74 -11.16 8.87
N THR A 246 12.76 -11.94 9.31
CA THR A 246 12.93 -13.36 9.61
C THR A 246 13.24 -14.24 8.41
N ALA A 247 12.85 -13.80 7.23
CA ALA A 247 12.91 -14.61 6.00
C ALA A 247 14.26 -14.57 5.27
N SER A 248 15.21 -13.72 5.71
CA SER A 248 16.52 -13.56 5.08
C SER A 248 17.51 -12.88 6.03
N GLY A 249 18.81 -13.12 5.82
CA GLY A 249 19.84 -12.21 6.30
C GLY A 249 19.75 -10.86 5.58
N VAL A 250 20.28 -9.82 6.21
CA VAL A 250 20.26 -8.46 5.67
C VAL A 250 21.65 -7.84 5.70
N THR A 251 21.88 -6.89 4.81
CA THR A 251 23.03 -5.97 4.87
C THR A 251 22.52 -4.56 5.09
N LEU A 252 23.09 -3.88 6.09
CA LEU A 252 22.74 -2.48 6.38
C LEU A 252 23.30 -1.55 5.30
N LEU A 253 22.51 -0.55 4.93
CA LEU A 253 22.91 0.53 4.02
C LEU A 253 22.36 1.87 4.52
N ASN A 254 22.76 2.26 5.73
CA ASN A 254 22.35 3.52 6.33
C ASN A 254 22.95 4.74 5.63
N LYS A 255 24.16 4.61 5.09
CA LYS A 255 24.82 5.57 4.21
C LYS A 255 25.02 4.93 2.84
N PHE A 256 24.69 5.68 1.78
CA PHE A 256 24.94 5.20 0.42
C PHE A 256 26.45 5.20 0.14
N ASP A 257 26.85 4.20 -0.60
CA ASP A 257 28.20 4.03 -1.14
C ASP A 257 28.10 3.76 -2.66
N ASP A 258 29.22 3.82 -3.37
CA ASP A 258 29.29 3.62 -4.80
C ASP A 258 29.55 2.15 -5.20
N LYS A 259 29.35 1.21 -4.28
CA LYS A 259 29.55 -0.21 -4.52
C LYS A 259 28.60 -0.71 -5.62
N PRO A 260 29.10 -1.38 -6.67
CA PRO A 260 28.29 -1.95 -7.73
C PRO A 260 27.27 -2.97 -7.18
N ILE A 261 26.11 -3.06 -7.84
CA ILE A 261 25.03 -3.94 -7.38
C ILE A 261 25.44 -5.42 -7.44
N GLU A 262 26.26 -5.80 -8.41
CA GLU A 262 26.78 -7.15 -8.62
C GLU A 262 27.61 -7.66 -7.44
N GLU A 263 28.24 -6.76 -6.69
CA GLU A 263 29.06 -7.08 -5.53
C GLU A 263 28.28 -7.17 -4.23
N ARG A 264 26.99 -6.75 -4.21
CA ARG A 264 26.21 -6.59 -2.98
C ARG A 264 25.61 -7.87 -2.41
N LYS A 265 25.78 -9.00 -3.12
CA LYS A 265 25.25 -10.31 -2.66
C LYS A 265 23.75 -10.27 -2.32
N ILE A 266 22.96 -9.57 -3.13
CA ILE A 266 21.50 -9.43 -2.94
C ILE A 266 20.85 -10.81 -2.94
N ASN A 267 19.95 -11.06 -2.01
CA ASN A 267 19.12 -12.26 -1.98
C ASN A 267 17.91 -12.07 -2.92
N TYR A 268 18.13 -12.19 -4.22
CA TYR A 268 17.08 -12.07 -5.25
C TYR A 268 15.90 -13.04 -5.00
N ARG A 269 16.18 -14.22 -4.42
CA ARG A 269 15.15 -15.23 -4.12
C ARG A 269 14.15 -14.72 -3.07
N TYR A 270 14.59 -13.91 -2.11
CA TYR A 270 13.70 -13.25 -1.16
C TYR A 270 12.68 -12.37 -1.87
N TYR A 271 13.15 -11.44 -2.73
CA TYR A 271 12.26 -10.49 -3.43
C TYR A 271 11.34 -11.19 -4.43
N LEU A 272 11.83 -12.21 -5.12
CA LEU A 272 11.03 -13.05 -6.02
C LEU A 272 9.88 -13.73 -5.26
N ARG A 273 10.17 -14.35 -4.12
CA ARG A 273 9.16 -15.03 -3.32
C ARG A 273 8.09 -14.05 -2.81
N GLU A 274 8.50 -12.87 -2.33
CA GLU A 274 7.54 -11.87 -1.85
C GLU A 274 6.66 -11.31 -2.99
N ALA A 275 7.21 -11.14 -4.19
CA ALA A 275 6.41 -10.75 -5.35
C ALA A 275 5.43 -11.84 -5.78
N LEU A 276 5.87 -13.10 -5.83
CA LEU A 276 5.02 -14.24 -6.22
C LEU A 276 3.86 -14.46 -5.28
N LYS A 277 4.03 -14.30 -3.97
CA LYS A 277 2.92 -14.36 -3.00
C LYS A 277 1.79 -13.39 -3.33
N ILE A 278 2.14 -12.14 -3.68
CA ILE A 278 1.14 -11.12 -4.03
C ILE A 278 0.48 -11.46 -5.37
N ILE A 279 1.24 -11.98 -6.33
CA ILE A 279 0.69 -12.40 -7.62
C ILE A 279 -0.31 -13.55 -7.48
N GLU A 280 -0.01 -14.54 -6.64
CA GLU A 280 -0.92 -15.65 -6.34
C GLU A 280 -2.26 -15.17 -5.76
N GLU A 281 -2.24 -14.12 -4.93
CA GLU A 281 -3.44 -13.52 -4.37
C GLU A 281 -4.22 -12.65 -5.38
N LEU A 282 -3.51 -12.05 -6.35
CA LEU A 282 -4.11 -11.24 -7.43
C LEU A 282 -4.65 -12.08 -8.60
N GLN A 283 -4.20 -13.31 -8.76
CA GLN A 283 -4.73 -14.18 -9.80
C GLN A 283 -6.21 -14.47 -9.53
N PRO A 284 -7.10 -14.38 -10.55
CA PRO A 284 -8.48 -14.72 -10.37
C PRO A 284 -8.56 -16.18 -9.92
N ARG A 285 -9.03 -16.40 -8.70
CA ARG A 285 -9.45 -17.73 -8.29
C ARG A 285 -10.56 -18.14 -9.26
N GLN A 286 -10.36 -19.20 -10.04
CA GLN A 286 -11.45 -19.82 -10.75
C GLN A 286 -12.46 -20.26 -9.67
N LEU A 287 -13.49 -19.45 -9.48
CA LEU A 287 -14.68 -19.92 -8.82
C LEU A 287 -15.29 -20.91 -9.80
N GLU A 288 -15.11 -22.19 -9.56
CA GLU A 288 -15.96 -23.22 -10.15
C GLU A 288 -17.37 -22.88 -9.67
N LEU A 289 -18.14 -22.28 -10.58
CA LEU A 289 -19.58 -22.14 -10.42
C LEU A 289 -20.15 -23.55 -10.59
N PHE A 290 -20.49 -24.18 -9.48
CA PHE A 290 -21.37 -25.35 -9.47
C PHE A 290 -22.75 -24.98 -9.96
#